data_33e23e9ce7927d550ef89fb5defba353
#
_entry.id   33e23e9ce7927d550ef89fb5defba353
#
_cell.length_a   1.000
_cell.length_b   1.000
_cell.length_c   1.000
_cell.angle_alpha   90.00
_cell.angle_beta   90.00
_cell.angle_gamma   90.00
#
_symmetry.space_group_name_H-M   'P 1'
#
loop_
_entity.id
_entity.type
_entity.pdbx_description
1 polymer ?
#
loop_
_entity_poly.entity_id
_entity_poly.type
_entity_poly.pdbx_seq_one_letter_code
_entity_poly.pdbx_strand_id
1 'polypeptide(L)'
;MLKIISIFKTPQEIQKGLMYHKPLIGDEGVMFITSQENSSGFWNKNVSFPIDVAFFDKNKYLINIESLDREQLLSVYPDKPWKYVIETRLNWFKDHNIKEGAHMDLIVSNTLKKLGFIKTSEFNPTATHQPCDHST
;
A
#
# COMPACT_ATOMS: atom_id res chain seq x y z
N MET A 1 7.19 -0.14 -13.51
CA MET A 1 7.22 -0.59 -12.11
C MET A 1 6.92 0.57 -11.19
N LEU A 2 6.18 0.31 -10.16
CA LEU A 2 5.82 1.32 -9.17
C LEU A 2 7.04 1.67 -8.31
N LYS A 3 7.23 2.95 -8.04
CA LYS A 3 8.31 3.45 -7.19
C LYS A 3 7.70 3.91 -5.87
N ILE A 4 8.04 3.22 -4.79
CA ILE A 4 7.56 3.59 -3.46
C ILE A 4 8.43 4.73 -2.93
N ILE A 5 7.80 5.86 -2.67
CA ILE A 5 8.51 7.08 -2.23
C ILE A 5 8.42 7.31 -0.73
N SER A 6 7.49 6.65 -0.04
CA SER A 6 7.36 6.73 1.41
C SER A 6 6.73 5.46 1.95
N ILE A 7 7.11 5.08 3.16
CA ILE A 7 6.54 3.94 3.86
C ILE A 7 6.05 4.42 5.23
N PHE A 8 4.79 4.12 5.53
CA PHE A 8 4.13 4.49 6.77
C PHE A 8 3.89 3.25 7.61
N LYS A 9 4.43 3.20 8.83
CA LYS A 9 4.37 2.02 9.69
C LYS A 9 3.79 2.30 11.07
N THR A 10 4.03 3.49 11.64
CA THR A 10 3.50 3.81 12.95
C THR A 10 2.01 4.17 12.84
N PRO A 11 1.23 4.00 13.92
CA PRO A 11 -0.17 4.42 13.89
C PRO A 11 -0.36 5.87 13.46
N GLN A 12 0.52 6.76 13.91
CA GLN A 12 0.44 8.17 13.55
C GLN A 12 0.72 8.40 12.07
N GLU A 13 1.73 7.71 11.52
CA GLU A 13 2.06 7.79 10.10
C GLU A 13 0.91 7.27 9.24
N ILE A 14 0.35 6.13 9.64
CA ILE A 14 -0.75 5.50 8.90
C ILE A 14 -1.98 6.40 8.93
N GLN A 15 -2.30 6.99 10.08
CA GLN A 15 -3.45 7.88 10.20
C GLN A 15 -3.29 9.13 9.34
N LYS A 16 -2.09 9.73 9.32
CA LYS A 16 -1.84 10.92 8.53
C LYS A 16 -1.79 10.60 7.03
N GLY A 17 -1.14 9.50 6.67
CA GLY A 17 -0.99 9.10 5.27
C GLY A 17 -0.58 10.26 4.38
N LEU A 18 -1.37 10.52 3.34
CA LEU A 18 -1.10 11.57 2.36
C LEU A 18 -1.69 12.92 2.73
N MET A 19 -2.19 13.12 3.96
CA MET A 19 -2.72 14.42 4.36
C MET A 19 -1.69 15.52 4.12
N TYR A 20 -2.14 16.59 3.46
CA TYR A 20 -1.32 17.75 3.13
C TYR A 20 -0.14 17.46 2.21
N HIS A 21 -0.12 16.28 1.60
CA HIS A 21 0.93 15.88 0.65
C HIS A 21 0.63 16.47 -0.72
N LYS A 22 1.68 16.67 -1.51
CA LYS A 22 1.49 17.03 -2.91
C LYS A 22 1.03 15.79 -3.70
N PRO A 23 0.37 15.97 -4.86
CA PRO A 23 -0.12 14.84 -5.65
C PRO A 23 0.99 13.84 -6.01
N LEU A 24 0.61 12.56 -5.99
CA LEU A 24 1.45 11.49 -6.54
C LEU A 24 1.37 11.56 -8.06
N ILE A 25 2.52 11.49 -8.72
CA ILE A 25 2.57 11.58 -10.18
C ILE A 25 3.29 10.37 -10.76
N GLY A 26 2.93 10.03 -12.00
CA GLY A 26 3.59 8.96 -12.72
C GLY A 26 3.53 7.64 -11.98
N ASP A 27 4.69 7.02 -11.78
CA ASP A 27 4.82 5.72 -11.12
C ASP A 27 5.08 5.82 -9.62
N GLU A 28 4.85 6.98 -9.01
CA GLU A 28 5.01 7.15 -7.56
C GLU A 28 3.90 6.45 -6.81
N GLY A 29 4.27 5.85 -5.67
CA GLY A 29 3.30 5.28 -4.74
C GLY A 29 3.81 5.39 -3.32
N VAL A 30 2.91 5.23 -2.36
CA VAL A 30 3.26 5.14 -0.94
C VAL A 30 2.73 3.83 -0.41
N MET A 31 3.41 3.27 0.59
CA MET A 31 3.05 1.98 1.17
C MET A 31 2.76 2.13 2.65
N PHE A 32 1.69 1.46 3.09
CA PHE A 32 1.32 1.35 4.50
C PHE A 32 1.57 -0.08 4.93
N ILE A 33 2.23 -0.27 6.06
CA ILE A 33 2.54 -1.60 6.58
C ILE A 33 2.07 -1.68 8.02
N THR A 34 1.24 -2.68 8.33
CA THR A 34 0.79 -2.93 9.70
C THR A 34 1.50 -4.14 10.29
N SER A 35 1.54 -4.23 11.61
CA SER A 35 2.16 -5.38 12.28
C SER A 35 1.31 -6.63 12.12
N GLN A 36 -0.01 -6.47 12.03
CA GLN A 36 -0.95 -7.59 11.89
C GLN A 36 -1.99 -7.25 10.86
N GLU A 37 -2.60 -8.27 10.27
CA GLU A 37 -3.73 -8.08 9.37
C GLU A 37 -4.88 -7.38 10.10
N ASN A 38 -5.59 -6.55 9.37
CA ASN A 38 -6.73 -5.82 9.92
C ASN A 38 -7.69 -5.44 8.78
N SER A 39 -8.87 -4.96 9.15
CA SER A 39 -9.91 -4.61 8.18
C SER A 39 -10.21 -3.12 8.15
N SER A 40 -9.28 -2.29 8.60
CA SER A 40 -9.47 -0.84 8.63
C SER A 40 -9.61 -0.28 7.22
N GLY A 41 -10.47 0.72 7.08
CA GLY A 41 -10.66 1.41 5.81
C GLY A 41 -9.75 2.62 5.67
N PHE A 42 -9.85 3.24 4.50
CA PHE A 42 -9.07 4.43 4.16
C PHE A 42 -10.01 5.53 3.68
N TRP A 43 -9.73 6.76 4.07
CA TRP A 43 -10.43 7.94 3.58
C TRP A 43 -9.43 8.93 3.00
N ASN A 44 -9.95 10.01 2.43
CA ASN A 44 -9.10 11.02 1.79
C ASN A 44 -9.22 12.40 2.45
N LYS A 45 -9.49 12.42 3.75
CA LYS A 45 -9.54 13.69 4.47
C LYS A 45 -8.22 14.43 4.36
N ASN A 46 -8.29 15.71 4.00
CA ASN A 46 -7.11 16.58 3.84
C ASN A 46 -6.13 16.08 2.75
N VAL A 47 -6.65 15.34 1.77
CA VAL A 47 -5.92 14.92 0.59
C VAL A 47 -6.59 15.57 -0.61
N SER A 48 -5.89 16.46 -1.30
CA SER A 48 -6.48 17.34 -2.31
C SER A 48 -6.54 16.73 -3.71
N PHE A 49 -6.22 15.45 -3.85
CA PHE A 49 -6.17 14.77 -5.14
C PHE A 49 -6.75 13.37 -5.04
N PRO A 50 -7.33 12.84 -6.13
CA PRO A 50 -7.86 11.48 -6.11
C PRO A 50 -6.73 10.45 -6.16
N ILE A 51 -7.00 9.28 -5.58
CA ILE A 51 -6.01 8.19 -5.51
C ILE A 51 -6.70 6.86 -5.70
N ASP A 52 -5.90 5.84 -6.02
CA ASP A 52 -6.29 4.45 -5.88
C ASP A 52 -5.65 3.88 -4.63
N VAL A 53 -6.41 3.02 -3.95
CA VAL A 53 -6.00 2.34 -2.72
C VAL A 53 -6.02 0.85 -3.01
N ALA A 54 -4.86 0.22 -2.99
CA ALA A 54 -4.73 -1.21 -3.26
C ALA A 54 -4.41 -1.95 -1.97
N PHE A 55 -5.29 -2.88 -1.57
CA PHE A 55 -5.14 -3.67 -0.36
C PHE A 55 -4.45 -5.00 -0.69
N PHE A 56 -3.43 -5.36 0.09
CA PHE A 56 -2.68 -6.62 -0.07
C PHE A 56 -2.76 -7.44 1.22
N ASP A 57 -2.85 -8.76 1.08
CA ASP A 57 -2.87 -9.65 2.23
C ASP A 57 -1.48 -9.87 2.82
N LYS A 58 -1.37 -10.70 3.85
CA LYS A 58 -0.10 -10.98 4.51
C LYS A 58 0.90 -11.68 3.62
N ASN A 59 0.44 -12.30 2.55
CA ASN A 59 1.30 -12.99 1.58
C ASN A 59 1.62 -12.08 0.39
N LYS A 60 1.21 -10.81 0.45
CA LYS A 60 1.49 -9.78 -0.54
C LYS A 60 0.74 -9.96 -1.85
N TYR A 61 -0.41 -10.61 -1.80
CA TYR A 61 -1.32 -10.71 -2.94
C TYR A 61 -2.38 -9.62 -2.88
N LEU A 62 -2.65 -9.03 -4.03
CA LEU A 62 -3.63 -7.95 -4.16
C LEU A 62 -5.04 -8.48 -3.93
N ILE A 63 -5.73 -7.88 -2.95
CA ILE A 63 -7.10 -8.27 -2.57
C ILE A 63 -8.10 -7.52 -3.44
N ASN A 64 -8.11 -6.20 -3.36
CA ASN A 64 -8.97 -5.34 -4.15
C ASN A 64 -8.38 -3.93 -4.24
N ILE A 65 -8.87 -3.18 -5.20
CA ILE A 65 -8.46 -1.81 -5.43
C ILE A 65 -9.72 -0.95 -5.35
N GLU A 66 -9.66 0.11 -4.54
CA GLU A 66 -10.74 1.07 -4.41
C GLU A 66 -10.21 2.46 -4.75
N SER A 67 -11.09 3.33 -5.18
CA SER A 67 -10.70 4.71 -5.51
C SER A 67 -11.29 5.67 -4.49
N LEU A 68 -10.52 6.69 -4.16
CA LEU A 68 -10.96 7.79 -3.31
C LEU A 68 -10.88 9.09 -4.10
N ASP A 69 -11.97 9.85 -4.09
CA ASP A 69 -11.96 11.18 -4.67
C ASP A 69 -11.22 12.14 -3.73
N ARG A 70 -10.84 13.31 -4.24
CA ARG A 70 -10.21 14.32 -3.39
C ARG A 70 -11.13 14.67 -2.22
N GLU A 71 -10.54 14.84 -1.04
CA GLU A 71 -11.26 15.21 0.18
C GLU A 71 -12.42 14.29 0.57
N GLN A 72 -12.45 13.08 0.04
CA GLN A 72 -13.54 12.14 0.31
C GLN A 72 -13.48 11.66 1.76
N LEU A 73 -14.57 11.85 2.51
CA LEU A 73 -14.66 11.41 3.90
C LEU A 73 -15.23 10.01 4.04
N LEU A 74 -15.99 9.52 3.05
CA LEU A 74 -16.51 8.17 3.09
C LEU A 74 -15.39 7.18 2.78
N SER A 75 -15.10 6.30 3.74
CA SER A 75 -14.00 5.36 3.61
C SER A 75 -14.28 4.26 2.62
N VAL A 76 -13.21 3.74 2.03
CA VAL A 76 -13.24 2.50 1.25
C VAL A 76 -12.59 1.40 2.09
N TYR A 77 -12.92 0.13 1.80
CA TYR A 77 -12.57 -0.98 2.65
C TYR A 77 -12.01 -2.16 1.86
N PRO A 78 -11.17 -2.98 2.52
CA PRO A 78 -10.71 -4.21 1.90
C PRO A 78 -11.82 -5.26 1.90
N ASP A 79 -11.79 -6.15 0.90
CA ASP A 79 -12.69 -7.30 0.83
C ASP A 79 -12.29 -8.41 1.83
N LYS A 80 -11.04 -8.39 2.27
CA LYS A 80 -10.46 -9.31 3.25
C LYS A 80 -9.44 -8.53 4.08
N PRO A 81 -9.03 -9.05 5.26
CA PRO A 81 -8.02 -8.35 6.05
C PRO A 81 -6.74 -8.07 5.26
N TRP A 82 -6.21 -6.87 5.43
CA TRP A 82 -5.00 -6.44 4.75
C TRP A 82 -3.82 -6.30 5.71
N LYS A 83 -2.61 -6.42 5.17
CA LYS A 83 -1.38 -6.14 5.90
C LYS A 83 -0.59 -5.02 5.24
N TYR A 84 -0.71 -4.87 3.94
CA TYR A 84 -0.04 -3.82 3.16
C TYR A 84 -1.08 -3.09 2.33
N VAL A 85 -0.92 -1.77 2.22
CA VAL A 85 -1.70 -0.95 1.30
C VAL A 85 -0.75 -0.12 0.48
N ILE A 86 -1.02 -0.04 -0.82
CA ILE A 86 -0.29 0.86 -1.72
C ILE A 86 -1.27 1.87 -2.26
N GLU A 87 -0.94 3.16 -2.14
CA GLU A 87 -1.71 4.24 -2.76
C GLU A 87 -0.94 4.82 -3.92
N THR A 88 -1.65 5.06 -5.01
CA THR A 88 -1.10 5.59 -6.27
C THR A 88 -1.98 6.71 -6.79
N ARG A 89 -1.54 7.37 -7.85
CA ARG A 89 -2.44 8.24 -8.61
C ARG A 89 -3.63 7.43 -9.12
N LEU A 90 -4.72 8.12 -9.36
CA LEU A 90 -5.93 7.48 -9.88
C LEU A 90 -5.64 6.70 -11.17
N ASN A 91 -6.17 5.49 -11.25
CA ASN A 91 -6.07 4.59 -12.40
C ASN A 91 -4.68 4.01 -12.70
N TRP A 92 -3.71 4.16 -11.79
CA TRP A 92 -2.38 3.62 -12.05
C TRP A 92 -2.41 2.10 -12.29
N PHE A 93 -3.11 1.36 -11.43
CA PHE A 93 -3.20 -0.11 -11.57
C PHE A 93 -3.93 -0.52 -12.85
N LYS A 94 -5.02 0.17 -13.16
CA LYS A 94 -5.78 -0.10 -14.39
C LYS A 94 -4.93 0.13 -15.63
N ASP A 95 -4.20 1.23 -15.66
CA ASP A 95 -3.36 1.58 -16.81
C ASP A 95 -2.22 0.58 -17.00
N HIS A 96 -1.83 -0.14 -15.95
CA HIS A 96 -0.77 -1.14 -16.01
C HIS A 96 -1.29 -2.57 -16.05
N ASN A 97 -2.61 -2.75 -16.23
CA ASN A 97 -3.26 -4.06 -16.30
C ASN A 97 -3.01 -4.92 -15.07
N ILE A 98 -2.93 -4.30 -13.90
CA ILE A 98 -2.72 -5.00 -12.64
C ILE A 98 -4.08 -5.21 -11.98
N LYS A 99 -4.39 -6.47 -11.64
CA LYS A 99 -5.70 -6.89 -11.14
C LYS A 99 -5.55 -7.66 -9.84
N GLU A 100 -6.69 -7.91 -9.20
CA GLU A 100 -6.78 -8.76 -8.01
C GLU A 100 -6.02 -10.07 -8.22
N GLY A 101 -5.32 -10.50 -7.20
CA GLY A 101 -4.49 -11.70 -7.26
C GLY A 101 -3.05 -11.46 -7.69
N ALA A 102 -2.71 -10.28 -8.16
CA ALA A 102 -1.33 -9.95 -8.52
C ALA A 102 -0.44 -9.93 -7.27
N HIS A 103 0.78 -10.44 -7.38
CA HIS A 103 1.72 -10.39 -6.28
C HIS A 103 2.50 -9.07 -6.31
N MET A 104 2.76 -8.53 -5.11
CA MET A 104 3.45 -7.25 -4.95
C MET A 104 4.79 -7.21 -5.67
N ASP A 105 5.51 -8.33 -5.74
CA ASP A 105 6.81 -8.42 -6.41
C ASP A 105 6.75 -8.05 -7.88
N LEU A 106 5.59 -8.24 -8.52
CA LEU A 106 5.40 -7.91 -9.92
C LEU A 106 5.09 -6.42 -10.13
N ILE A 107 4.87 -5.70 -9.05
CA ILE A 107 4.38 -4.31 -9.09
C ILE A 107 5.47 -3.34 -8.65
N VAL A 108 6.15 -3.64 -7.55
CA VAL A 108 7.07 -2.73 -6.88
C VAL A 108 8.50 -2.91 -7.40
N SER A 109 9.19 -1.80 -7.61
CA SER A 109 10.57 -1.84 -8.10
C SER A 109 11.55 -2.39 -7.07
N ASN A 110 12.74 -2.81 -7.54
CA ASN A 110 13.78 -3.34 -6.68
C ASN A 110 14.31 -2.34 -5.65
N THR A 111 14.01 -1.06 -5.83
CA THR A 111 14.45 -0.03 -4.89
C THR A 111 13.98 -0.34 -3.47
N LEU A 112 12.75 -0.84 -3.33
CA LEU A 112 12.20 -1.16 -2.03
C LEU A 112 13.00 -2.27 -1.35
N LYS A 113 13.42 -3.28 -2.12
CA LYS A 113 14.25 -4.37 -1.60
C LYS A 113 15.61 -3.86 -1.13
N LYS A 114 16.19 -2.91 -1.85
CA LYS A 114 17.49 -2.33 -1.49
C LYS A 114 17.41 -1.56 -0.18
N LEU A 115 16.25 -1.01 0.13
CA LEU A 115 16.04 -0.30 1.39
C LEU A 115 15.81 -1.25 2.56
N GLY A 116 15.72 -2.55 2.32
CA GLY A 116 15.56 -3.55 3.38
C GLY A 116 14.15 -3.66 3.94
N PHE A 117 13.18 -2.97 3.38
CA PHE A 117 11.80 -3.04 3.87
C PHE A 117 11.10 -4.31 3.42
N ILE A 118 11.43 -4.79 2.23
CA ILE A 118 10.91 -6.05 1.71
C ILE A 118 12.12 -6.87 1.31
N LYS A 119 12.45 -7.83 2.16
CA LYS A 119 13.58 -8.71 1.90
C LYS A 119 13.17 -9.85 1.00
N THR A 120 14.12 -10.35 0.21
CA THR A 120 13.85 -11.52 -0.62
C THR A 120 13.32 -12.67 0.23
N SER A 121 13.89 -12.86 1.42
CA SER A 121 13.45 -13.91 2.32
C SER A 121 12.02 -13.71 2.82
N GLU A 122 11.50 -12.49 2.77
CA GLU A 122 10.12 -12.23 3.18
C GLU A 122 9.13 -12.62 2.10
N PHE A 123 9.60 -12.72 0.87
CA PHE A 123 8.79 -13.27 -0.21
C PHE A 123 8.75 -14.78 -0.15
N ASN A 124 9.64 -15.34 0.62
CA ASN A 124 9.65 -16.77 0.90
C ASN A 124 8.69 -17.01 2.07
N PRO A 125 7.69 -17.86 1.90
CA PRO A 125 6.70 -18.07 2.96
C PRO A 125 7.29 -18.62 4.26
N THR A 126 8.52 -19.10 4.25
CA THR A 126 9.17 -19.58 5.47
C THR A 126 9.83 -18.48 6.26
N ALA A 127 9.97 -17.31 5.72
CA ALA A 127 10.58 -16.19 6.42
C ALA A 127 9.67 -15.75 7.55
N THR A 128 10.34 -15.35 8.60
CA THR A 128 9.51 -14.89 9.68
C THR A 128 9.82 -13.52 10.23
N HIS A 129 10.32 -13.97 10.08
CA HIS A 129 10.42 -13.12 10.36
C HIS A 129 10.30 -12.36 10.78
N GLN A 130 10.60 -12.08 10.89
CA GLN A 130 10.50 -11.44 11.26
C GLN A 130 10.12 -10.76 11.38
N PRO A 131 10.21 -10.64 11.40
CA PRO A 131 9.71 -9.92 11.57
C PRO A 131 9.52 -9.14 11.76
N CYS A 132 9.39 -9.19 11.87
CA CYS A 132 9.00 -8.46 11.85
C CYS A 132 8.78 -7.87 12.26
N ASP A 133 9.02 -7.98 12.49
CA ASP A 133 8.75 -7.51 12.67
C ASP A 133 8.54 -6.82 12.98
N HIS A 134 8.54 -6.80 13.35
CA HIS A 134 8.29 -6.31 13.45
C HIS A 134 7.77 -5.52 13.76
N SER A 135 7.81 -5.39 13.95
CA SER A 135 7.33 -4.83 14.04
C SER A 135 6.94 -4.18 13.85
N THR A 136 6.91 -3.87 13.96
CA THR A 136 6.35 -3.54 13.52
C THR A 136 6.43 -3.70 13.17
#